data_914b2393fc547e2854331c6944996309
#
_entry.id   914b2393fc547e2854331c6944996309
#
_cell.length_a   1.000
_cell.length_b   1.000
_cell.length_c   1.000
_cell.angle_alpha   90.00
_cell.angle_beta   90.00
_cell.angle_gamma   90.00
#
_symmetry.space_group_name_H-M   'P 1'
#
loop_
_entity.id
_entity.type
_entity.pdbx_description
1 polymer ?
#
loop_
_entity_poly.entity_id
_entity_poly.type
_entity_poly.pdbx_seq_one_letter_code
_entity_poly.pdbx_strand_id
1 'polypeptide(L)'
;MNLPFIFHSQTIDGLAFNDEQITVRLKTETLDFDSVYVRIEPDNEEYLVDMAQIGTAGELLLWEASFRPNRDRDVTHYVFKILKDGQQYWLDARGVQKRIPPKEFHFKLNVNHQPPSWVQEQVFYQIFPDRFSASKSESDIRHAYAQYDSASIVKAWGDAVGSHQNTGAREFFGGDLKGVEQKLDYLEQLGVTALYFNPIFSSPSNHKYDTTDYFTVDPMFGTNDQFAELCEKIRGKNMKIVLDAVFNHTSVHHPWFDIHQKGEGAYGNPQSKFRDYYFFEGETNHYIGWKGIGNLPVLNFENEQVRDYIYQSEDSVIKYWLKPPYLVDGWRFDVIHMLGEGDGAKNNAHYVAAFRNATKSVNPNAYVLGEHFFEATQWLQGDQEDGAMNYYGFAHPVRAFIARQDIMYDPINIDGLEFKAWLDEARAKIPFSNQLSQLNQLDSHDTARFITLVDGDKRKMNIALAMLMTYVGTPCLYYGSEVGLEGGLDPDNRRCFPWNEIESSQWLSLYQQWVKIRKQCKPLQSGCIQWLHCTNNQLAYARVLGREAVVVMINLSGNECSIDLPMWQLGLEVSQVISLLDDTEQVDYKGHISVNMSAQSCKLWRLK
;
A
#
# COMPACT_ATOMS: atom_id res chain seq x y z
N MET A 1 -36.23 3.65 13.54
CA MET A 1 -35.61 4.96 13.85
C MET A 1 -34.34 5.06 13.05
N ASN A 2 -34.22 6.11 12.25
CA ASN A 2 -32.98 6.39 11.56
C ASN A 2 -31.94 6.81 12.59
N LEU A 3 -30.68 6.38 12.39
CA LEU A 3 -29.55 6.84 13.21
C LEU A 3 -29.32 8.35 12.93
N PRO A 4 -28.98 9.16 13.94
CA PRO A 4 -28.61 10.56 13.71
C PRO A 4 -27.34 10.63 12.87
N PHE A 5 -27.22 11.66 12.05
CA PHE A 5 -25.95 11.91 11.35
C PHE A 5 -24.93 12.49 12.34
N ILE A 6 -23.82 11.78 12.48
CA ILE A 6 -22.68 12.14 13.33
C ILE A 6 -21.41 11.80 12.56
N PHE A 7 -20.47 12.74 12.44
CA PHE A 7 -19.25 12.56 11.69
C PHE A 7 -18.05 13.25 12.36
N HIS A 8 -16.93 12.56 12.39
CA HIS A 8 -15.63 13.10 12.81
C HIS A 8 -14.61 13.00 11.67
N SER A 9 -14.09 14.14 11.25
CA SER A 9 -12.98 14.21 10.29
C SER A 9 -11.66 14.01 11.03
N GLN A 10 -10.84 13.08 10.55
CA GLN A 10 -9.49 12.87 11.08
C GLN A 10 -8.42 13.73 10.36
N THR A 11 -8.85 14.70 9.55
CA THR A 11 -7.97 15.70 8.93
C THR A 11 -7.89 16.96 9.80
N ILE A 12 -7.09 17.93 9.39
CA ILE A 12 -6.80 19.15 10.16
C ILE A 12 -8.04 19.97 10.58
N ASP A 13 -9.14 19.84 9.87
CA ASP A 13 -10.41 20.47 10.23
C ASP A 13 -11.15 19.79 11.39
N GLY A 14 -10.88 18.52 11.64
CA GLY A 14 -11.51 17.74 12.72
C GLY A 14 -10.56 17.22 13.77
N LEU A 15 -9.25 17.20 13.51
CA LEU A 15 -8.23 16.70 14.42
C LEU A 15 -6.99 17.59 14.38
N ALA A 16 -6.62 18.16 15.52
CA ALA A 16 -5.35 18.86 15.70
C ALA A 16 -4.64 18.32 16.94
N PHE A 17 -3.34 18.20 16.90
CA PHE A 17 -2.57 17.66 18.02
C PHE A 17 -1.14 18.20 18.07
N ASN A 18 -0.60 18.16 19.26
CA ASN A 18 0.82 18.32 19.58
C ASN A 18 1.17 17.39 20.74
N ASP A 19 2.39 17.47 21.26
CA ASP A 19 2.89 16.60 22.33
C ASP A 19 2.11 16.74 23.66
N GLU A 20 1.34 17.80 23.84
CA GLU A 20 0.63 18.09 25.10
C GLU A 20 -0.88 17.97 25.00
N GLN A 21 -1.46 18.18 23.81
CA GLN A 21 -2.91 18.30 23.62
C GLN A 21 -3.38 17.73 22.30
N ILE A 22 -4.51 17.05 22.35
CA ILE A 22 -5.31 16.63 21.20
C ILE A 22 -6.63 17.41 21.23
N THR A 23 -6.98 18.07 20.13
CA THR A 23 -8.27 18.73 19.93
C THR A 23 -9.05 18.00 18.85
N VAL A 24 -10.25 17.57 19.18
CA VAL A 24 -11.15 16.86 18.25
C VAL A 24 -12.42 17.67 18.02
N ARG A 25 -12.90 17.62 16.77
CA ARG A 25 -14.19 18.23 16.38
C ARG A 25 -15.14 17.18 15.86
N LEU A 26 -16.40 17.35 16.19
CA LEU A 26 -17.49 16.50 15.77
C LEU A 26 -18.54 17.33 15.02
N LYS A 27 -19.03 16.82 13.89
CA LYS A 27 -20.16 17.38 13.15
C LYS A 27 -21.41 16.54 13.44
N THR A 28 -22.52 17.17 13.74
CA THR A 28 -23.82 16.49 13.92
C THR A 28 -24.88 17.21 13.12
N GLU A 29 -25.98 16.50 12.77
CA GLU A 29 -27.16 17.17 12.27
C GLU A 29 -27.73 18.15 13.30
N THR A 30 -28.57 19.10 12.84
CA THR A 30 -29.17 20.13 13.71
C THR A 30 -30.33 19.53 14.50
N LEU A 31 -30.00 18.89 15.63
CA LEU A 31 -30.92 18.31 16.59
C LEU A 31 -30.54 18.77 18.00
N ASP A 32 -31.53 18.80 18.90
CA ASP A 32 -31.28 19.03 20.32
C ASP A 32 -30.65 17.77 20.94
N PHE A 33 -29.40 17.79 21.24
CA PHE A 33 -28.68 16.74 21.94
C PHE A 33 -28.63 17.05 23.45
N ASP A 34 -28.90 16.06 24.29
CA ASP A 34 -28.83 16.18 25.74
C ASP A 34 -27.39 16.37 26.20
N SER A 35 -26.47 15.64 25.60
CA SER A 35 -25.02 15.72 25.90
C SER A 35 -24.18 15.14 24.76
N VAL A 36 -22.99 15.72 24.55
CA VAL A 36 -21.99 15.24 23.58
C VAL A 36 -20.65 15.12 24.27
N TYR A 37 -20.04 13.95 24.24
CA TYR A 37 -18.79 13.64 24.90
C TYR A 37 -17.77 13.03 23.94
N VAL A 38 -16.47 13.28 24.19
CA VAL A 38 -15.39 12.39 23.75
C VAL A 38 -15.00 11.49 24.93
N ARG A 39 -14.97 10.17 24.69
CA ARG A 39 -14.52 9.16 25.65
C ARG A 39 -13.08 8.78 25.37
N ILE A 40 -12.24 8.83 26.39
CA ILE A 40 -10.81 8.55 26.36
C ILE A 40 -10.41 7.58 27.49
N GLU A 41 -9.24 6.97 27.38
CA GLU A 41 -8.64 6.07 28.40
C GLU A 41 -7.15 6.40 28.57
N PRO A 42 -6.78 7.56 29.15
CA PRO A 42 -5.39 8.01 29.17
C PRO A 42 -4.49 7.16 30.10
N ASP A 43 -5.07 6.51 31.09
CA ASP A 43 -4.39 5.75 32.14
C ASP A 43 -5.09 4.41 32.47
N ASN A 44 -5.77 3.82 31.50
CA ASN A 44 -6.61 2.63 31.57
C ASN A 44 -7.97 2.81 32.30
N GLU A 45 -8.27 4.02 32.77
CA GLU A 45 -9.61 4.39 33.27
C GLU A 45 -10.35 5.21 32.23
N GLU A 46 -11.69 5.07 32.24
CA GLU A 46 -12.59 5.81 31.34
C GLU A 46 -12.81 7.24 31.82
N TYR A 47 -12.64 8.20 30.93
CA TYR A 47 -13.01 9.59 31.13
C TYR A 47 -13.95 10.05 30.02
N LEU A 48 -15.01 10.76 30.40
CA LEU A 48 -15.88 11.48 29.50
C LEU A 48 -15.55 12.97 29.57
N VAL A 49 -15.10 13.52 28.45
CA VAL A 49 -14.82 14.96 28.32
C VAL A 49 -15.98 15.60 27.59
N ASP A 50 -16.62 16.59 28.21
CA ASP A 50 -17.72 17.35 27.59
C ASP A 50 -17.23 18.05 26.33
N MET A 51 -18.04 18.02 25.28
CA MET A 51 -17.80 18.79 24.06
C MET A 51 -18.64 20.06 24.05
N ALA A 52 -18.01 21.19 23.79
CA ALA A 52 -18.69 22.47 23.62
C ALA A 52 -19.15 22.65 22.18
N GLN A 53 -20.38 23.12 21.98
CA GLN A 53 -20.85 23.58 20.69
C GLN A 53 -20.15 24.89 20.36
N ILE A 54 -19.36 24.93 19.27
CA ILE A 54 -18.52 26.08 18.88
C ILE A 54 -19.05 26.83 17.66
N GLY A 55 -20.09 26.32 17.00
CA GLY A 55 -20.67 26.96 15.81
C GLY A 55 -21.36 25.96 14.90
N THR A 56 -21.33 26.28 13.61
CA THR A 56 -21.91 25.46 12.54
C THR A 56 -20.90 25.23 11.40
N ALA A 57 -21.12 24.16 10.64
CA ALA A 57 -20.43 23.85 9.41
C ALA A 57 -21.50 23.52 8.34
N GLY A 58 -21.85 24.49 7.49
CA GLY A 58 -23.04 24.41 6.65
C GLY A 58 -24.30 24.21 7.51
N GLU A 59 -25.06 23.16 7.22
CA GLU A 59 -26.27 22.79 7.96
C GLU A 59 -26.00 21.96 9.23
N LEU A 60 -24.73 21.72 9.59
CA LEU A 60 -24.35 20.86 10.72
C LEU A 60 -23.93 21.68 11.94
N LEU A 61 -24.21 21.18 13.14
CA LEU A 61 -23.62 21.70 14.37
C LEU A 61 -22.16 21.22 14.50
N LEU A 62 -21.30 22.09 14.99
CA LEU A 62 -19.89 21.82 15.24
C LEU A 62 -19.59 21.82 16.73
N TRP A 63 -19.01 20.73 17.22
CA TRP A 63 -18.61 20.52 18.60
C TRP A 63 -17.11 20.37 18.70
N GLU A 64 -16.52 20.78 19.85
CA GLU A 64 -15.08 20.70 20.10
C GLU A 64 -14.80 20.26 21.53
N ALA A 65 -13.79 19.43 21.70
CA ALA A 65 -13.17 19.14 22.98
C ALA A 65 -11.66 18.94 22.84
N SER A 66 -10.96 19.13 23.95
CA SER A 66 -9.52 18.89 24.02
C SER A 66 -9.17 18.00 25.21
N PHE A 67 -8.18 17.13 25.00
CA PHE A 67 -7.66 16.22 26.02
C PHE A 67 -6.17 15.96 25.82
N ARG A 68 -5.52 15.32 26.76
CA ARG A 68 -4.09 14.99 26.67
C ARG A 68 -3.88 13.66 25.96
N PRO A 69 -2.84 13.52 25.11
CA PRO A 69 -2.45 12.24 24.55
C PRO A 69 -2.02 11.26 25.64
N ASN A 70 -2.18 9.97 25.38
CA ASN A 70 -1.61 8.95 26.23
C ASN A 70 -0.09 8.99 26.08
N ARG A 71 0.65 9.15 27.21
CA ARG A 71 2.12 9.20 27.20
C ARG A 71 2.76 7.84 27.42
N ASP A 72 2.00 6.90 27.99
CA ASP A 72 2.49 5.56 28.33
C ASP A 72 2.30 4.56 27.16
N ARG A 73 1.68 5.01 26.07
CA ARG A 73 1.36 4.19 24.89
C ARG A 73 1.55 4.99 23.62
N ASP A 74 2.00 4.33 22.58
CA ASP A 74 2.20 4.96 21.26
C ASP A 74 0.89 5.43 20.64
N VAL A 75 -0.21 4.70 20.87
CA VAL A 75 -1.52 5.00 20.28
C VAL A 75 -2.51 5.50 21.32
N THR A 76 -3.03 6.72 21.11
CA THR A 76 -4.18 7.27 21.84
C THR A 76 -5.47 6.86 21.17
N HIS A 77 -6.35 6.20 21.95
CA HIS A 77 -7.68 5.74 21.51
C HIS A 77 -8.76 6.71 22.02
N TYR A 78 -9.73 7.04 21.16
CA TYR A 78 -10.88 7.84 21.55
C TYR A 78 -12.12 7.48 20.72
N VAL A 79 -13.32 7.71 21.27
CA VAL A 79 -14.62 7.59 20.61
C VAL A 79 -15.56 8.68 21.12
N PHE A 80 -16.67 8.91 20.41
CA PHE A 80 -17.64 9.90 20.83
C PHE A 80 -18.91 9.20 21.37
N LYS A 81 -19.47 9.76 22.44
CA LYS A 81 -20.72 9.34 23.06
C LYS A 81 -21.71 10.49 23.01
N ILE A 82 -22.88 10.25 22.50
CA ILE A 82 -23.91 11.25 22.31
C ILE A 82 -25.20 10.76 22.97
N LEU A 83 -25.84 11.61 23.75
CA LEU A 83 -27.13 11.36 24.37
C LEU A 83 -28.19 12.21 23.70
N LYS A 84 -29.35 11.61 23.39
CA LYS A 84 -30.48 12.27 22.78
C LYS A 84 -31.80 11.55 23.16
N ASP A 85 -32.77 12.28 23.72
CA ASP A 85 -34.10 11.76 24.06
C ASP A 85 -34.05 10.45 24.86
N GLY A 86 -33.14 10.36 25.85
CA GLY A 86 -32.95 9.16 26.67
C GLY A 86 -32.29 7.97 25.94
N GLN A 87 -31.81 8.17 24.73
CA GLN A 87 -31.04 7.18 23.94
C GLN A 87 -29.59 7.56 23.88
N GLN A 88 -28.69 6.55 23.76
CA GLN A 88 -27.29 6.78 23.52
C GLN A 88 -26.90 6.36 22.10
N TYR A 89 -25.95 7.12 21.54
CA TYR A 89 -25.27 6.81 20.27
C TYR A 89 -23.76 6.92 20.49
N TRP A 90 -23.04 6.12 19.74
CA TRP A 90 -21.58 6.12 19.75
C TRP A 90 -21.08 6.31 18.34
N LEU A 91 -20.02 7.08 18.18
CA LEU A 91 -19.29 7.16 16.91
C LEU A 91 -17.92 6.55 17.10
N ASP A 92 -17.63 5.47 16.39
CA ASP A 92 -16.30 4.88 16.20
C ASP A 92 -15.80 5.10 14.75
N ALA A 93 -14.62 4.58 14.44
CA ALA A 93 -14.01 4.77 13.12
C ALA A 93 -14.75 4.06 11.96
N ARG A 94 -15.74 3.20 12.26
CA ARG A 94 -16.64 2.58 11.25
C ARG A 94 -17.92 3.41 11.02
N GLY A 95 -18.28 4.27 11.98
CA GLY A 95 -19.51 5.07 11.94
C GLY A 95 -20.34 4.95 13.21
N VAL A 96 -21.64 5.33 13.12
CA VAL A 96 -22.55 5.42 14.27
C VAL A 96 -23.00 4.04 14.75
N GLN A 97 -22.89 3.81 16.06
CA GLN A 97 -23.27 2.58 16.76
C GLN A 97 -24.31 2.90 17.86
N LYS A 98 -25.15 1.90 18.22
CA LYS A 98 -26.13 2.03 19.33
C LYS A 98 -25.58 1.60 20.69
N ARG A 99 -24.43 0.95 20.73
CA ARG A 99 -23.77 0.46 21.93
C ARG A 99 -22.31 0.86 21.94
N ILE A 100 -21.67 0.80 23.11
CA ILE A 100 -20.24 1.04 23.25
C ILE A 100 -19.44 0.15 22.27
N PRO A 101 -18.58 0.74 21.43
CA PRO A 101 -17.79 -0.03 20.47
C PRO A 101 -16.60 -0.74 21.14
N PRO A 102 -16.13 -1.87 20.57
CA PRO A 102 -14.88 -2.50 20.95
C PRO A 102 -13.68 -1.56 20.66
N LYS A 103 -12.63 -1.65 21.49
CA LYS A 103 -11.46 -0.77 21.43
C LYS A 103 -10.71 -0.84 20.08
N GLU A 104 -10.75 -1.99 19.42
CA GLU A 104 -10.12 -2.18 18.10
C GLU A 104 -10.66 -1.23 17.02
N PHE A 105 -11.92 -0.74 17.17
CA PHE A 105 -12.55 0.19 16.24
C PHE A 105 -12.59 1.64 16.74
N HIS A 106 -11.97 1.96 17.87
CA HIS A 106 -11.81 3.35 18.28
C HIS A 106 -11.00 4.14 17.26
N PHE A 107 -11.23 5.44 17.15
CA PHE A 107 -10.29 6.33 16.48
C PHE A 107 -8.93 6.23 17.15
N LYS A 108 -7.88 6.25 16.36
CA LYS A 108 -6.50 6.05 16.80
C LYS A 108 -5.63 7.19 16.32
N LEU A 109 -4.82 7.71 17.22
CA LEU A 109 -3.80 8.71 16.92
C LEU A 109 -2.47 8.27 17.54
N ASN A 110 -1.44 8.15 16.72
CA ASN A 110 -0.08 8.02 17.20
C ASN A 110 0.60 9.39 17.09
N VAL A 111 0.92 10.01 18.22
CA VAL A 111 1.55 11.35 18.27
C VAL A 111 3.04 11.26 17.97
N ASN A 112 3.71 10.16 18.39
CA ASN A 112 5.16 10.02 18.36
C ASN A 112 5.70 9.48 17.03
N HIS A 113 4.90 8.65 16.35
CA HIS A 113 5.34 7.94 15.14
C HIS A 113 4.37 8.23 13.99
N GLN A 114 4.73 9.16 13.14
CA GLN A 114 3.97 9.50 11.94
C GLN A 114 4.68 8.95 10.70
N PRO A 115 3.94 8.32 9.77
CA PRO A 115 4.47 8.02 8.45
C PRO A 115 4.95 9.28 7.72
N PRO A 116 5.91 9.17 6.79
CA PRO A 116 6.35 10.31 6.00
C PRO A 116 5.21 10.89 5.18
N SER A 117 4.93 12.18 5.33
CA SER A 117 3.80 12.85 4.68
C SER A 117 3.88 12.84 3.14
N TRP A 118 5.06 12.70 2.58
CA TRP A 118 5.23 12.63 1.13
C TRP A 118 4.58 11.40 0.51
N VAL A 119 4.44 10.28 1.23
CA VAL A 119 3.93 9.00 0.70
C VAL A 119 2.52 9.17 0.13
N GLN A 120 1.62 9.81 0.86
CA GLN A 120 0.21 9.99 0.46
C GLN A 120 0.01 10.82 -0.81
N GLU A 121 1.02 11.61 -1.19
CA GLU A 121 1.00 12.46 -2.38
C GLU A 121 1.42 11.72 -3.66
N GLN A 122 1.97 10.50 -3.51
CA GLN A 122 2.54 9.77 -4.65
C GLN A 122 1.51 8.98 -5.45
N VAL A 123 1.93 8.68 -6.67
CA VAL A 123 1.46 7.57 -7.49
C VAL A 123 2.66 6.67 -7.73
N PHE A 124 2.67 5.52 -7.07
CA PHE A 124 3.74 4.54 -7.22
C PHE A 124 3.61 3.73 -8.50
N TYR A 125 4.74 3.26 -8.98
CA TYR A 125 4.83 2.33 -10.10
C TYR A 125 5.80 1.21 -9.75
N GLN A 126 5.30 -0.02 -9.69
CA GLN A 126 6.09 -1.20 -9.39
C GLN A 126 6.76 -1.72 -10.65
N ILE A 127 8.08 -1.89 -10.61
CA ILE A 127 8.91 -2.37 -11.70
C ILE A 127 9.47 -3.75 -11.37
N PHE A 128 9.23 -4.73 -12.26
CA PHE A 128 9.94 -6.01 -12.30
C PHE A 128 11.07 -5.89 -13.32
N PRO A 129 12.35 -5.68 -12.89
CA PRO A 129 13.41 -5.19 -13.80
C PRO A 129 13.64 -6.05 -15.03
N ASP A 130 13.71 -7.37 -14.88
CA ASP A 130 13.95 -8.31 -16.01
C ASP A 130 12.89 -8.21 -17.12
N ARG A 131 11.68 -7.68 -16.81
CA ARG A 131 10.52 -7.69 -17.71
C ARG A 131 10.06 -6.30 -18.15
N PHE A 132 10.66 -5.24 -17.61
CA PHE A 132 10.21 -3.88 -17.90
C PHE A 132 10.82 -3.32 -19.17
N SER A 133 12.14 -3.23 -19.26
CA SER A 133 12.83 -2.71 -20.46
C SER A 133 14.27 -3.19 -20.54
N ALA A 134 14.69 -3.69 -21.70
CA ALA A 134 16.05 -4.09 -21.99
C ALA A 134 16.80 -2.98 -22.75
N SER A 135 18.01 -2.65 -22.32
CA SER A 135 18.87 -1.68 -23.01
C SER A 135 19.79 -2.32 -24.05
N LYS A 136 20.01 -3.63 -23.97
CA LYS A 136 20.92 -4.41 -24.80
C LYS A 136 20.18 -5.18 -25.89
N SER A 137 20.88 -5.55 -26.95
CA SER A 137 20.33 -6.45 -27.97
C SER A 137 20.18 -7.88 -27.42
N GLU A 138 19.27 -8.68 -28.01
CA GLU A 138 19.07 -10.06 -27.60
C GLU A 138 20.37 -10.89 -27.70
N SER A 139 21.21 -10.65 -28.72
CA SER A 139 22.50 -11.33 -28.86
C SER A 139 23.46 -11.01 -27.73
N ASP A 140 23.51 -9.75 -27.28
CA ASP A 140 24.40 -9.32 -26.19
C ASP A 140 23.88 -9.89 -24.85
N ILE A 141 22.56 -9.93 -24.65
CA ILE A 141 21.94 -10.54 -23.48
C ILE A 141 22.29 -12.03 -23.41
N ARG A 142 22.09 -12.78 -24.52
CA ARG A 142 22.44 -14.21 -24.59
C ARG A 142 23.92 -14.46 -24.29
N HIS A 143 24.81 -13.63 -24.84
CA HIS A 143 26.25 -13.73 -24.59
C HIS A 143 26.59 -13.47 -23.11
N ALA A 144 26.02 -12.43 -22.51
CA ALA A 144 26.26 -12.08 -21.10
C ALA A 144 25.79 -13.20 -20.15
N TYR A 145 24.58 -13.69 -20.33
CA TYR A 145 24.04 -14.77 -19.47
C TYR A 145 24.79 -16.09 -19.64
N ALA A 146 25.25 -16.44 -20.86
CA ALA A 146 26.04 -17.63 -21.09
C ALA A 146 27.42 -17.60 -20.34
N GLN A 147 27.94 -16.41 -20.11
CA GLN A 147 29.16 -16.21 -19.31
C GLN A 147 28.89 -16.16 -17.80
N TYR A 148 27.73 -15.65 -17.40
CA TYR A 148 27.37 -15.47 -16.00
C TYR A 148 26.90 -16.77 -15.35
N ASP A 149 25.95 -17.46 -15.96
CA ASP A 149 25.44 -18.76 -15.50
C ASP A 149 24.93 -19.59 -16.67
N SER A 150 25.55 -20.74 -16.90
CA SER A 150 25.19 -21.67 -17.98
C SER A 150 23.80 -22.31 -17.81
N ALA A 151 23.20 -22.20 -16.62
CA ALA A 151 21.84 -22.70 -16.34
C ALA A 151 20.76 -21.67 -16.68
N SER A 152 21.13 -20.43 -17.01
CA SER A 152 20.19 -19.38 -17.42
C SER A 152 19.61 -19.66 -18.81
N ILE A 153 18.31 -19.44 -18.95
CA ILE A 153 17.57 -19.60 -20.20
C ILE A 153 17.16 -18.21 -20.67
N VAL A 154 17.83 -17.68 -21.69
CA VAL A 154 17.47 -16.39 -22.26
C VAL A 154 16.38 -16.57 -23.31
N LYS A 155 15.26 -15.89 -23.10
CA LYS A 155 14.11 -15.84 -24.01
C LYS A 155 14.09 -14.55 -24.82
N ALA A 156 13.45 -14.57 -25.98
CA ALA A 156 13.21 -13.35 -26.73
C ALA A 156 12.18 -12.46 -26.03
N TRP A 157 12.32 -11.14 -26.18
CA TRP A 157 11.41 -10.18 -25.57
C TRP A 157 9.98 -10.38 -26.09
N GLY A 158 9.04 -10.67 -25.17
CA GLY A 158 7.65 -10.96 -25.49
C GLY A 158 7.30 -12.44 -25.65
N ASP A 159 8.28 -13.36 -25.58
CA ASP A 159 7.98 -14.79 -25.52
C ASP A 159 7.14 -15.13 -24.27
N ALA A 160 6.39 -16.23 -24.37
CA ALA A 160 5.60 -16.74 -23.24
C ALA A 160 6.51 -17.15 -22.06
N VAL A 161 6.06 -16.85 -20.86
CA VAL A 161 6.75 -17.21 -19.60
C VAL A 161 6.44 -18.67 -19.24
N GLY A 162 7.46 -19.44 -18.91
CA GLY A 162 7.33 -20.83 -18.46
C GLY A 162 6.89 -20.92 -17.00
N SER A 163 6.32 -22.05 -16.61
CA SER A 163 5.88 -22.28 -15.22
C SER A 163 7.06 -22.46 -14.25
N HIS A 164 6.85 -22.16 -12.98
CA HIS A 164 7.85 -22.41 -11.91
C HIS A 164 8.21 -23.90 -11.74
N GLN A 165 7.29 -24.79 -12.06
CA GLN A 165 7.55 -26.23 -11.99
C GLN A 165 8.61 -26.69 -13.01
N ASN A 166 8.85 -25.89 -14.06
CA ASN A 166 9.83 -26.17 -15.09
C ASN A 166 11.04 -25.23 -14.99
N THR A 167 10.98 -24.11 -15.70
CA THR A 167 12.12 -23.22 -15.93
C THR A 167 11.86 -21.77 -15.51
N GLY A 168 10.64 -21.44 -15.08
CA GLY A 168 10.17 -20.06 -14.90
C GLY A 168 11.10 -19.13 -14.12
N ALA A 169 11.70 -19.58 -13.01
CA ALA A 169 12.63 -18.78 -12.22
C ALA A 169 13.99 -18.51 -12.91
N ARG A 170 14.36 -19.32 -13.93
CA ARG A 170 15.61 -19.23 -14.69
C ARG A 170 15.43 -18.69 -16.11
N GLU A 171 14.25 -18.24 -16.47
CA GLU A 171 13.97 -17.62 -17.76
C GLU A 171 14.18 -16.11 -17.69
N PHE A 172 15.17 -15.60 -18.39
CA PHE A 172 15.56 -14.20 -18.42
C PHE A 172 15.20 -13.57 -19.75
N PHE A 173 14.68 -12.35 -19.69
CA PHE A 173 14.34 -11.54 -20.87
C PHE A 173 15.30 -10.35 -21.03
N GLY A 174 16.15 -10.11 -20.04
CA GLY A 174 17.27 -9.18 -20.11
C GLY A 174 16.90 -7.73 -19.88
N GLY A 175 15.77 -7.45 -19.25
CA GLY A 175 15.50 -6.10 -18.72
C GLY A 175 16.58 -5.69 -17.73
N ASP A 176 16.96 -4.42 -17.72
CA ASP A 176 18.05 -3.90 -16.91
C ASP A 176 17.81 -2.45 -16.43
N LEU A 177 18.66 -1.96 -15.51
CA LEU A 177 18.54 -0.60 -14.94
C LEU A 177 18.71 0.49 -16.00
N LYS A 178 19.52 0.25 -17.02
CA LYS A 178 19.69 1.20 -18.12
C LYS A 178 18.42 1.26 -18.99
N GLY A 179 17.75 0.14 -19.17
CA GLY A 179 16.42 0.08 -19.81
C GLY A 179 15.39 0.88 -19.02
N VAL A 180 15.38 0.76 -17.67
CA VAL A 180 14.52 1.59 -16.81
C VAL A 180 14.84 3.07 -17.00
N GLU A 181 16.12 3.46 -16.97
CA GLU A 181 16.56 4.83 -17.19
C GLU A 181 16.01 5.43 -18.50
N GLN A 182 16.09 4.66 -19.60
CA GLN A 182 15.59 5.07 -20.91
C GLN A 182 14.06 5.30 -20.93
N LYS A 183 13.33 4.80 -19.95
CA LYS A 183 11.88 4.90 -19.86
C LYS A 183 11.38 5.89 -18.79
N LEU A 184 12.27 6.65 -18.14
CA LEU A 184 11.89 7.63 -17.14
C LEU A 184 10.98 8.73 -17.69
N ASP A 185 11.16 9.17 -18.93
CA ASP A 185 10.30 10.15 -19.57
C ASP A 185 8.88 9.61 -19.81
N TYR A 186 8.75 8.35 -20.16
CA TYR A 186 7.45 7.66 -20.27
C TYR A 186 6.73 7.62 -18.91
N LEU A 187 7.44 7.23 -17.84
CA LEU A 187 6.89 7.19 -16.50
C LEU A 187 6.46 8.58 -16.00
N GLU A 188 7.24 9.60 -16.29
CA GLU A 188 6.88 10.99 -15.99
C GLU A 188 5.62 11.44 -16.75
N GLN A 189 5.50 11.11 -18.05
CA GLN A 189 4.33 11.40 -18.87
C GLN A 189 3.09 10.64 -18.42
N LEU A 190 3.24 9.43 -17.91
CA LEU A 190 2.15 8.68 -17.24
C LEU A 190 1.71 9.39 -15.96
N GLY A 191 2.59 10.20 -15.36
CA GLY A 191 2.34 10.94 -14.13
C GLY A 191 2.82 10.22 -12.86
N VAL A 192 3.60 9.16 -12.99
CA VAL A 192 4.27 8.45 -11.88
C VAL A 192 5.18 9.41 -11.11
N THR A 193 5.19 9.24 -9.78
CA THR A 193 5.99 10.10 -8.88
C THR A 193 6.85 9.30 -7.90
N ALA A 194 6.68 7.98 -7.85
CA ALA A 194 7.53 7.10 -7.06
C ALA A 194 7.71 5.74 -7.76
N LEU A 195 8.90 5.18 -7.70
CA LEU A 195 9.22 3.87 -8.24
C LEU A 195 9.45 2.89 -7.10
N TYR A 196 8.77 1.76 -7.16
CA TYR A 196 9.03 0.60 -6.33
C TYR A 196 9.68 -0.49 -7.20
N PHE A 197 10.92 -0.82 -6.90
CA PHE A 197 11.65 -1.88 -7.59
C PHE A 197 11.47 -3.21 -6.88
N ASN A 198 11.04 -4.26 -7.59
CA ASN A 198 11.29 -5.62 -7.15
C ASN A 198 12.79 -5.85 -6.97
N PRO A 199 13.25 -6.90 -6.26
CA PRO A 199 14.64 -7.02 -5.84
C PRO A 199 15.63 -6.82 -6.98
N ILE A 200 16.73 -6.08 -6.70
CA ILE A 200 17.78 -5.74 -7.67
C ILE A 200 19.14 -6.33 -7.32
N PHE A 201 19.26 -6.98 -6.16
CA PHE A 201 20.55 -7.49 -5.67
C PHE A 201 20.95 -8.78 -6.35
N SER A 202 22.26 -9.12 -6.27
CA SER A 202 22.84 -10.32 -6.87
C SER A 202 22.06 -11.58 -6.48
N SER A 203 21.63 -12.35 -7.47
CA SER A 203 20.80 -13.54 -7.29
C SER A 203 20.77 -14.41 -8.55
N PRO A 204 20.71 -15.74 -8.44
CA PRO A 204 20.68 -16.64 -9.59
C PRO A 204 19.33 -16.67 -10.32
N SER A 205 18.23 -16.23 -9.70
CA SER A 205 16.91 -16.23 -10.32
C SER A 205 16.58 -14.90 -11.02
N ASN A 206 15.54 -14.91 -11.86
CA ASN A 206 15.06 -13.69 -12.53
C ASN A 206 14.29 -12.77 -11.57
N HIS A 207 13.67 -13.31 -10.51
CA HIS A 207 12.91 -12.56 -9.51
C HIS A 207 13.78 -11.96 -8.39
N LYS A 208 15.01 -12.45 -8.21
CA LYS A 208 16.01 -11.97 -7.24
C LYS A 208 15.62 -12.12 -5.76
N TYR A 209 14.57 -12.89 -5.42
CA TYR A 209 14.21 -13.16 -4.02
C TYR A 209 15.14 -14.17 -3.33
N ASP A 210 16.06 -14.80 -4.04
CA ASP A 210 17.11 -15.67 -3.51
C ASP A 210 18.47 -14.96 -3.60
N THR A 211 18.65 -13.94 -2.75
CA THR A 211 19.81 -13.03 -2.77
C THR A 211 21.11 -13.74 -2.36
N THR A 212 22.19 -13.47 -3.11
CA THR A 212 23.54 -13.96 -2.82
C THR A 212 24.49 -12.89 -2.30
N ASP A 213 24.19 -11.60 -2.54
CA ASP A 213 24.93 -10.46 -2.03
C ASP A 213 24.00 -9.23 -1.98
N TYR A 214 23.79 -8.68 -0.78
CA TYR A 214 22.90 -7.55 -0.56
C TYR A 214 23.54 -6.17 -0.80
N PHE A 215 24.86 -6.10 -1.00
CA PHE A 215 25.59 -4.86 -1.28
C PHE A 215 25.90 -4.65 -2.76
N THR A 216 25.56 -5.63 -3.58
CA THR A 216 25.88 -5.60 -5.01
C THR A 216 24.61 -5.72 -5.84
N VAL A 217 24.39 -4.75 -6.74
CA VAL A 217 23.37 -4.86 -7.79
C VAL A 217 23.68 -6.07 -8.66
N ASP A 218 22.65 -6.82 -9.05
CA ASP A 218 22.85 -7.98 -9.94
C ASP A 218 23.58 -7.58 -11.22
N PRO A 219 24.68 -8.26 -11.59
CA PRO A 219 25.48 -7.91 -12.75
C PRO A 219 24.72 -7.88 -14.07
N MET A 220 23.62 -8.64 -14.16
CA MET A 220 22.78 -8.64 -15.36
C MET A 220 21.89 -7.38 -15.43
N PHE A 221 21.57 -6.78 -14.28
CA PHE A 221 20.83 -5.53 -14.21
C PHE A 221 21.74 -4.30 -14.35
N GLY A 222 23.00 -4.41 -13.94
CA GLY A 222 23.97 -3.31 -14.01
C GLY A 222 25.00 -3.35 -12.89
N THR A 223 25.56 -2.19 -12.57
CA THR A 223 26.52 -2.00 -11.47
C THR A 223 25.97 -1.07 -10.41
N ASN A 224 26.59 -1.04 -9.23
CA ASN A 224 26.27 -0.10 -8.17
C ASN A 224 26.37 1.36 -8.64
N ASP A 225 27.39 1.69 -9.46
CA ASP A 225 27.55 3.03 -10.01
C ASP A 225 26.41 3.40 -10.97
N GLN A 226 26.01 2.47 -11.85
CA GLN A 226 24.86 2.67 -12.73
C GLN A 226 23.56 2.85 -11.96
N PHE A 227 23.39 2.14 -10.85
CA PHE A 227 22.24 2.34 -9.98
C PHE A 227 22.29 3.71 -9.29
N ALA A 228 23.46 4.17 -8.85
CA ALA A 228 23.63 5.51 -8.29
C ALA A 228 23.26 6.61 -9.30
N GLU A 229 23.72 6.47 -10.57
CA GLU A 229 23.35 7.37 -11.67
C GLU A 229 21.83 7.34 -11.94
N LEU A 230 21.21 6.16 -11.93
CA LEU A 230 19.75 6.02 -12.09
C LEU A 230 19.01 6.72 -10.95
N CYS A 231 19.46 6.55 -9.70
CA CYS A 231 18.88 7.23 -8.54
C CYS A 231 18.97 8.76 -8.67
N GLU A 232 20.08 9.29 -9.16
CA GLU A 232 20.23 10.73 -9.40
C GLU A 232 19.23 11.22 -10.46
N LYS A 233 19.07 10.49 -11.56
CA LYS A 233 18.14 10.84 -12.64
C LYS A 233 16.67 10.77 -12.20
N ILE A 234 16.32 9.77 -11.39
CA ILE A 234 14.96 9.64 -10.81
C ILE A 234 14.68 10.85 -9.90
N ARG A 235 15.62 11.20 -9.00
CA ARG A 235 15.50 12.40 -8.16
C ARG A 235 15.43 13.69 -8.99
N GLY A 236 16.19 13.78 -10.09
CA GLY A 236 16.15 14.91 -11.04
C GLY A 236 14.75 15.12 -11.65
N LYS A 237 13.93 14.08 -11.69
CA LYS A 237 12.50 14.16 -12.10
C LYS A 237 11.53 14.33 -10.92
N ASN A 238 12.04 14.63 -9.72
CA ASN A 238 11.26 14.70 -8.47
C ASN A 238 10.48 13.42 -8.14
N MET A 239 10.99 12.26 -8.55
CA MET A 239 10.43 10.96 -8.21
C MET A 239 11.14 10.36 -7.01
N LYS A 240 10.42 9.50 -6.27
CA LYS A 240 10.89 8.74 -5.11
C LYS A 240 11.30 7.32 -5.50
N ILE A 241 12.13 6.68 -4.66
CA ILE A 241 12.65 5.33 -4.88
C ILE A 241 12.42 4.48 -3.64
N VAL A 242 11.75 3.33 -3.81
CA VAL A 242 11.62 2.29 -2.79
C VAL A 242 12.20 1.00 -3.34
N LEU A 243 13.07 0.34 -2.56
CA LEU A 243 13.68 -0.94 -2.89
C LEU A 243 12.99 -2.08 -2.14
N ASP A 244 13.04 -3.26 -2.73
CA ASP A 244 12.61 -4.51 -2.12
C ASP A 244 13.74 -5.12 -1.26
N ALA A 245 13.43 -5.44 -0.02
CA ALA A 245 14.35 -5.93 0.99
C ALA A 245 14.01 -7.37 1.38
N VAL A 246 14.75 -8.34 0.86
CA VAL A 246 14.55 -9.77 1.11
C VAL A 246 15.47 -10.22 2.23
N PHE A 247 15.10 -9.94 3.49
CA PHE A 247 15.97 -10.18 4.64
C PHE A 247 15.55 -11.36 5.53
N ASN A 248 14.45 -12.02 5.22
CA ASN A 248 14.03 -13.22 5.94
C ASN A 248 14.93 -14.43 5.66
N HIS A 249 15.50 -14.53 4.47
CA HIS A 249 16.29 -15.67 4.00
C HIS A 249 17.34 -15.23 2.99
N THR A 250 18.28 -16.11 2.68
CA THR A 250 19.25 -15.93 1.58
C THR A 250 19.01 -16.99 0.50
N SER A 251 19.75 -16.90 -0.60
CA SER A 251 19.96 -18.03 -1.51
C SER A 251 20.81 -19.11 -0.85
N VAL A 252 20.62 -20.38 -1.22
CA VAL A 252 21.59 -21.45 -0.91
C VAL A 252 22.97 -21.20 -1.54
N HIS A 253 23.05 -20.31 -2.53
CA HIS A 253 24.31 -19.90 -3.17
C HIS A 253 24.99 -18.72 -2.45
N HIS A 254 24.38 -18.16 -1.42
CA HIS A 254 25.01 -17.12 -0.60
C HIS A 254 26.29 -17.64 0.04
N PRO A 255 27.40 -16.89 0.09
CA PRO A 255 28.67 -17.34 0.66
C PRO A 255 28.58 -17.87 2.10
N TRP A 256 27.63 -17.37 2.88
CA TRP A 256 27.39 -17.88 4.24
C TRP A 256 26.78 -19.28 4.27
N PHE A 257 25.95 -19.63 3.27
CA PHE A 257 25.34 -20.95 3.18
C PHE A 257 26.20 -21.92 2.39
N ASP A 258 26.60 -21.55 1.17
CA ASP A 258 27.53 -22.27 0.26
C ASP A 258 27.13 -23.73 0.02
N ILE A 259 25.97 -23.94 -0.62
CA ILE A 259 25.46 -25.30 -0.95
C ILE A 259 26.48 -26.17 -1.70
N HIS A 260 27.39 -25.54 -2.46
CA HIS A 260 28.40 -26.25 -3.24
C HIS A 260 29.69 -26.55 -2.47
N GLN A 261 29.81 -26.11 -1.22
CA GLN A 261 30.97 -26.34 -0.35
C GLN A 261 32.30 -25.89 -0.99
N LYS A 262 32.26 -24.74 -1.67
CA LYS A 262 33.43 -24.14 -2.33
C LYS A 262 34.27 -23.28 -1.39
N GLY A 263 33.74 -22.91 -0.25
CA GLY A 263 34.33 -22.03 0.76
C GLY A 263 34.13 -22.55 2.18
N GLU A 264 33.90 -21.61 3.11
CA GLU A 264 33.72 -21.87 4.54
C GLU A 264 32.25 -21.84 4.97
N GLY A 265 31.31 -21.95 4.03
CA GLY A 265 29.87 -21.81 4.29
C GLY A 265 29.32 -22.84 5.29
N ALA A 266 28.07 -22.64 5.68
CA ALA A 266 27.40 -23.40 6.72
C ALA A 266 27.00 -24.82 6.27
N TYR A 267 26.65 -25.00 4.99
CA TYR A 267 26.16 -26.28 4.48
C TYR A 267 27.28 -27.29 4.38
N GLY A 268 27.07 -28.49 4.93
CA GLY A 268 28.09 -29.55 4.94
C GLY A 268 29.28 -29.29 5.88
N ASN A 269 29.28 -28.17 6.64
CA ASN A 269 30.36 -27.81 7.56
C ASN A 269 29.82 -27.42 8.93
N PRO A 270 29.62 -28.38 9.85
CA PRO A 270 29.11 -28.10 11.20
C PRO A 270 30.00 -27.15 12.03
N GLN A 271 31.28 -27.01 11.67
CA GLN A 271 32.24 -26.13 12.36
C GLN A 271 32.37 -24.74 11.70
N SER A 272 31.56 -24.46 10.67
CA SER A 272 31.58 -23.14 10.03
C SER A 272 31.15 -22.05 11.01
N LYS A 273 31.84 -20.92 10.97
CA LYS A 273 31.40 -19.70 11.69
C LYS A 273 30.03 -19.19 11.25
N PHE A 274 29.55 -19.61 10.08
CA PHE A 274 28.24 -19.25 9.53
C PHE A 274 27.14 -20.25 9.92
N ARG A 275 27.48 -21.31 10.66
CA ARG A 275 26.50 -22.36 11.01
C ARG A 275 25.29 -21.79 11.75
N ASP A 276 25.53 -20.92 12.70
CA ASP A 276 24.50 -20.31 13.54
C ASP A 276 23.81 -19.10 12.87
N TYR A 277 24.15 -18.78 11.63
CA TYR A 277 23.45 -17.77 10.83
C TYR A 277 22.12 -18.31 10.28
N TYR A 278 21.95 -19.63 10.31
CA TYR A 278 20.79 -20.36 9.83
C TYR A 278 20.32 -21.36 10.89
N PHE A 279 19.15 -21.91 10.71
CA PHE A 279 18.59 -22.92 11.59
C PHE A 279 18.88 -24.33 11.04
N PHE A 280 19.88 -25.00 11.59
CA PHE A 280 20.20 -26.39 11.26
C PHE A 280 19.78 -27.34 12.36
N GLU A 281 19.41 -28.56 12.01
CA GLU A 281 19.10 -29.62 12.94
C GLU A 281 20.39 -30.35 13.37
N GLY A 282 21.00 -29.88 14.48
CA GLY A 282 22.27 -30.40 14.99
C GLY A 282 23.40 -30.30 13.97
N GLU A 283 24.20 -31.37 13.84
CA GLU A 283 25.32 -31.48 12.90
C GLU A 283 24.89 -31.95 11.50
N THR A 284 23.62 -32.21 11.28
CA THR A 284 23.07 -32.65 9.99
C THR A 284 23.03 -31.53 8.96
N ASN A 285 22.74 -31.85 7.70
CA ASN A 285 22.48 -30.88 6.64
C ASN A 285 21.00 -30.52 6.51
N HIS A 286 20.15 -30.94 7.46
CA HIS A 286 18.76 -30.49 7.51
C HIS A 286 18.70 -29.08 8.07
N TYR A 287 18.01 -28.19 7.37
CA TYR A 287 17.85 -26.78 7.74
C TYR A 287 16.44 -26.29 7.43
N ILE A 288 16.07 -25.17 8.02
CA ILE A 288 14.79 -24.53 7.79
C ILE A 288 14.88 -23.65 6.56
N GLY A 289 14.07 -23.96 5.53
CA GLY A 289 13.82 -23.09 4.39
C GLY A 289 12.49 -22.36 4.55
N TRP A 290 12.39 -21.17 3.94
CA TRP A 290 11.14 -20.39 3.94
C TRP A 290 9.98 -21.22 3.39
N LYS A 291 8.92 -21.42 4.20
CA LYS A 291 7.78 -22.30 3.86
C LYS A 291 8.19 -23.71 3.39
N GLY A 292 9.32 -24.23 3.84
CA GLY A 292 9.86 -25.52 3.41
C GLY A 292 10.56 -25.51 2.06
N ILE A 293 10.75 -24.34 1.45
CA ILE A 293 11.43 -24.17 0.17
C ILE A 293 12.95 -24.29 0.39
N GLY A 294 13.55 -25.37 -0.14
CA GLY A 294 14.94 -25.73 0.16
C GLY A 294 16.00 -24.77 -0.40
N ASN A 295 15.71 -23.94 -1.41
CA ASN A 295 16.67 -22.97 -1.94
C ASN A 295 16.67 -21.61 -1.21
N LEU A 296 15.87 -21.44 -0.15
CA LEU A 296 15.69 -20.22 0.62
C LEU A 296 15.92 -20.44 2.12
N PRO A 297 17.17 -20.73 2.58
CA PRO A 297 17.47 -20.93 3.99
C PRO A 297 17.20 -19.69 4.81
N VAL A 298 16.45 -19.85 5.90
CA VAL A 298 16.00 -18.75 6.78
C VAL A 298 17.16 -18.27 7.65
N LEU A 299 17.32 -16.94 7.71
CA LEU A 299 18.33 -16.27 8.54
C LEU A 299 17.93 -16.30 10.02
N ASN A 300 18.92 -16.55 10.87
CA ASN A 300 18.77 -16.55 12.32
C ASN A 300 19.08 -15.17 12.92
N PHE A 301 18.03 -14.42 13.26
CA PHE A 301 18.16 -13.11 13.87
C PHE A 301 18.53 -13.14 15.36
N GLU A 302 18.61 -14.31 16.01
CA GLU A 302 19.22 -14.44 17.33
C GLU A 302 20.75 -14.26 17.27
N ASN A 303 21.35 -14.48 16.09
CA ASN A 303 22.77 -14.27 15.86
C ASN A 303 23.09 -12.77 15.70
N GLU A 304 24.05 -12.28 16.50
CA GLU A 304 24.45 -10.86 16.51
C GLU A 304 25.06 -10.41 15.16
N GLN A 305 25.87 -11.25 14.54
CA GLN A 305 26.53 -10.92 13.27
C GLN A 305 25.53 -10.82 12.11
N VAL A 306 24.44 -11.60 12.14
CA VAL A 306 23.32 -11.46 11.20
C VAL A 306 22.61 -10.11 11.40
N ARG A 307 22.33 -9.75 12.66
CA ARG A 307 21.72 -8.44 12.98
C ARG A 307 22.63 -7.29 12.59
N ASP A 308 23.93 -7.36 12.89
CA ASP A 308 24.91 -6.34 12.53
C ASP A 308 24.96 -6.11 11.02
N TYR A 309 25.00 -7.19 10.26
CA TYR A 309 25.03 -7.11 8.80
C TYR A 309 23.74 -6.52 8.21
N ILE A 310 22.58 -6.94 8.71
CA ILE A 310 21.30 -6.50 8.15
C ILE A 310 20.92 -5.09 8.62
N TYR A 311 21.01 -4.78 9.93
CA TYR A 311 20.43 -3.52 10.43
C TYR A 311 21.17 -2.81 11.58
N GLN A 312 21.99 -3.48 12.42
CA GLN A 312 22.54 -2.84 13.63
C GLN A 312 23.75 -1.97 13.31
N SER A 313 24.75 -2.49 12.57
CA SER A 313 25.97 -1.73 12.30
C SER A 313 25.70 -0.48 11.44
N GLU A 314 26.64 0.48 11.48
CA GLU A 314 26.57 1.69 10.65
C GLU A 314 26.65 1.37 9.15
N ASP A 315 27.32 0.29 8.79
CA ASP A 315 27.49 -0.17 7.41
C ASP A 315 26.52 -1.31 7.05
N SER A 316 25.46 -1.51 7.86
CA SER A 316 24.43 -2.52 7.62
C SER A 316 23.70 -2.29 6.30
N VAL A 317 23.15 -3.36 5.73
CA VAL A 317 22.45 -3.33 4.44
C VAL A 317 21.34 -2.29 4.42
N ILE A 318 20.48 -2.24 5.47
CA ILE A 318 19.37 -1.27 5.56
C ILE A 318 19.90 0.16 5.47
N LYS A 319 21.01 0.47 6.16
CA LYS A 319 21.56 1.82 6.21
C LYS A 319 22.36 2.19 4.95
N TYR A 320 23.01 1.22 4.32
CA TYR A 320 23.89 1.44 3.17
C TYR A 320 23.17 2.08 1.99
N TRP A 321 22.04 1.53 1.57
CA TRP A 321 21.29 2.02 0.42
C TRP A 321 20.54 3.33 0.67
N LEU A 322 20.30 3.67 1.95
CA LEU A 322 19.71 4.96 2.34
C LEU A 322 20.74 6.11 2.33
N LYS A 323 22.04 5.81 2.31
CA LYS A 323 23.14 6.77 2.30
C LYS A 323 23.56 7.16 0.87
N PRO A 324 24.30 8.27 0.70
CA PRO A 324 24.93 8.58 -0.58
C PRO A 324 25.83 7.43 -1.07
N PRO A 325 25.88 7.17 -2.39
CA PRO A 325 25.30 7.96 -3.48
C PRO A 325 23.84 7.63 -3.79
N TYR A 326 23.29 6.55 -3.24
CA TYR A 326 22.00 6.00 -3.64
C TYR A 326 20.84 6.85 -3.12
N LEU A 327 20.77 7.15 -1.80
CA LEU A 327 19.74 7.96 -1.16
C LEU A 327 18.33 7.48 -1.51
N VAL A 328 18.06 6.15 -1.41
CA VAL A 328 16.72 5.64 -1.64
C VAL A 328 15.75 6.17 -0.58
N ASP A 329 14.48 6.33 -0.94
CA ASP A 329 13.47 6.97 -0.09
C ASP A 329 12.73 5.98 0.82
N GLY A 330 13.02 4.69 0.73
CA GLY A 330 12.40 3.70 1.59
C GLY A 330 12.65 2.26 1.18
N TRP A 331 12.06 1.37 1.98
CA TRP A 331 12.13 -0.07 1.84
C TRP A 331 10.73 -0.69 1.80
N ARG A 332 10.51 -1.65 0.90
CA ARG A 332 9.46 -2.65 1.01
C ARG A 332 10.11 -3.91 1.57
N PHE A 333 9.69 -4.32 2.75
CA PHE A 333 10.23 -5.51 3.41
C PHE A 333 9.42 -6.75 3.01
N ASP A 334 10.09 -7.65 2.30
CA ASP A 334 9.58 -8.94 1.89
C ASP A 334 9.32 -9.84 3.10
N VAL A 335 8.15 -10.48 3.14
CA VAL A 335 7.70 -11.40 4.20
C VAL A 335 8.09 -11.00 5.63
N ILE A 336 8.07 -9.71 5.92
CA ILE A 336 8.54 -9.14 7.19
C ILE A 336 7.83 -9.74 8.41
N HIS A 337 6.60 -10.19 8.26
CA HIS A 337 5.82 -10.87 9.30
C HIS A 337 6.40 -12.22 9.73
N MET A 338 7.34 -12.78 8.97
CA MET A 338 8.00 -14.06 9.27
C MET A 338 9.36 -13.91 9.96
N LEU A 339 9.87 -12.67 10.13
CA LEU A 339 11.11 -12.43 10.88
C LEU A 339 10.92 -12.83 12.34
N GLY A 340 11.89 -13.54 12.92
CA GLY A 340 11.78 -13.92 14.31
C GLY A 340 12.88 -14.85 14.80
N GLU A 341 12.63 -15.40 15.98
CA GLU A 341 13.49 -16.33 16.68
C GLU A 341 13.02 -17.77 16.48
N GLY A 342 13.96 -18.70 16.50
CA GLY A 342 13.68 -20.11 16.28
C GLY A 342 13.19 -20.39 14.85
N ASP A 343 12.33 -21.38 14.71
CA ASP A 343 11.74 -21.81 13.43
C ASP A 343 10.42 -21.09 13.08
N GLY A 344 10.09 -20.01 13.79
CA GLY A 344 8.88 -19.22 13.62
C GLY A 344 9.12 -17.74 13.82
N ALA A 345 8.04 -16.97 13.74
CA ALA A 345 8.06 -15.51 13.89
C ALA A 345 8.03 -15.04 15.37
N LYS A 346 8.62 -15.80 16.28
CA LYS A 346 8.68 -15.42 17.69
C LYS A 346 9.42 -14.10 17.84
N ASN A 347 8.90 -13.21 18.68
CA ASN A 347 9.44 -11.87 18.91
C ASN A 347 9.47 -10.97 17.65
N ASN A 348 8.63 -11.25 16.66
CA ASN A 348 8.61 -10.54 15.36
C ASN A 348 8.51 -9.01 15.52
N ALA A 349 7.63 -8.50 16.39
CA ALA A 349 7.45 -7.06 16.61
C ALA A 349 8.76 -6.34 16.97
N HIS A 350 9.64 -6.99 17.76
CA HIS A 350 10.96 -6.45 18.10
C HIS A 350 11.84 -6.23 16.86
N TYR A 351 11.90 -7.23 15.97
CA TYR A 351 12.73 -7.14 14.77
C TYR A 351 12.17 -6.16 13.75
N VAL A 352 10.86 -6.10 13.59
CA VAL A 352 10.23 -5.11 12.70
C VAL A 352 10.45 -3.69 13.20
N ALA A 353 10.29 -3.46 14.51
CA ALA A 353 10.64 -2.17 15.12
C ALA A 353 12.13 -1.83 14.97
N ALA A 354 13.03 -2.83 15.09
CA ALA A 354 14.45 -2.63 14.87
C ALA A 354 14.79 -2.23 13.42
N PHE A 355 14.14 -2.83 12.43
CA PHE A 355 14.30 -2.46 11.00
C PHE A 355 13.82 -1.03 10.76
N ARG A 356 12.64 -0.66 11.34
CA ARG A 356 12.16 0.71 11.30
C ARG A 356 13.18 1.68 11.90
N ASN A 357 13.68 1.40 13.11
CA ASN A 357 14.62 2.26 13.81
C ASN A 357 15.92 2.42 13.02
N ALA A 358 16.47 1.34 12.44
CA ALA A 358 17.63 1.40 11.57
C ALA A 358 17.37 2.28 10.34
N THR A 359 16.23 2.12 9.69
CA THR A 359 15.81 2.94 8.54
C THR A 359 15.69 4.41 8.91
N LYS A 360 14.94 4.71 9.97
CA LYS A 360 14.67 6.09 10.43
C LYS A 360 15.89 6.78 11.02
N SER A 361 16.87 6.03 11.53
CA SER A 361 18.12 6.61 12.03
C SER A 361 18.98 7.27 10.94
N VAL A 362 18.87 6.78 9.70
CA VAL A 362 19.56 7.37 8.53
C VAL A 362 18.71 8.44 7.89
N ASN A 363 17.44 8.14 7.66
CA ASN A 363 16.50 9.08 7.06
C ASN A 363 15.14 9.00 7.77
N PRO A 364 14.80 9.96 8.65
CA PRO A 364 13.52 9.99 9.36
C PRO A 364 12.31 9.99 8.41
N ASN A 365 12.49 10.47 7.18
CA ASN A 365 11.46 10.51 6.15
C ASN A 365 11.50 9.29 5.19
N ALA A 366 12.31 8.27 5.45
CA ALA A 366 12.27 7.05 4.66
C ALA A 366 10.96 6.27 4.92
N TYR A 367 10.37 5.73 3.87
CA TYR A 367 9.15 4.94 3.95
C TYR A 367 9.45 3.50 4.36
N VAL A 368 8.75 3.00 5.37
CA VAL A 368 8.82 1.61 5.87
C VAL A 368 7.54 0.90 5.46
N LEU A 369 7.61 0.13 4.37
CA LEU A 369 6.50 -0.60 3.78
C LEU A 369 6.65 -2.10 4.04
N GLY A 370 5.66 -2.73 4.69
CA GLY A 370 5.64 -4.17 4.90
C GLY A 370 4.83 -4.93 3.84
N GLU A 371 5.20 -6.19 3.60
CA GLU A 371 4.37 -7.09 2.81
C GLU A 371 3.50 -7.95 3.73
N HIS A 372 2.17 -7.84 3.56
CA HIS A 372 1.19 -8.65 4.27
C HIS A 372 0.02 -8.98 3.35
N PHE A 373 -0.12 -10.24 2.96
CA PHE A 373 -1.30 -10.71 2.20
C PHE A 373 -2.58 -10.73 3.04
N PHE A 374 -2.43 -10.70 4.36
CA PHE A 374 -3.52 -10.75 5.34
C PHE A 374 -3.64 -9.40 6.05
N GLU A 375 -4.38 -9.41 7.16
CA GLU A 375 -4.56 -8.24 8.00
C GLU A 375 -3.25 -7.80 8.65
N ALA A 376 -2.81 -6.56 8.36
CA ALA A 376 -1.56 -6.00 8.85
C ALA A 376 -1.71 -5.14 10.12
N THR A 377 -2.85 -5.19 10.79
CA THR A 377 -3.22 -4.29 11.91
C THR A 377 -2.13 -4.18 12.98
N GLN A 378 -1.54 -5.31 13.40
CA GLN A 378 -0.57 -5.31 14.51
C GLN A 378 0.74 -4.59 14.17
N TRP A 379 1.14 -4.51 12.90
CA TRP A 379 2.36 -3.83 12.46
C TRP A 379 2.16 -2.35 12.16
N LEU A 380 0.90 -1.91 12.05
CA LEU A 380 0.51 -0.55 11.65
C LEU A 380 0.04 0.32 12.82
N GLN A 381 0.56 0.08 14.03
CA GLN A 381 0.23 0.88 15.20
C GLN A 381 1.21 2.03 15.48
N GLY A 382 2.22 2.22 14.60
CA GLY A 382 3.10 3.39 14.56
C GLY A 382 4.58 3.11 14.82
N ASP A 383 4.92 2.10 15.62
CA ASP A 383 6.30 1.78 16.02
C ASP A 383 7.01 0.76 15.10
N GLN A 384 6.29 0.17 14.16
CA GLN A 384 6.80 -0.89 13.29
C GLN A 384 6.78 -0.45 11.81
N GLU A 385 5.64 -0.39 11.15
CA GLU A 385 5.52 -0.03 9.75
C GLU A 385 4.78 1.29 9.55
N ASP A 386 5.16 2.04 8.50
CA ASP A 386 4.43 3.23 8.07
C ASP A 386 3.18 2.85 7.27
N GLY A 387 3.29 1.82 6.44
CA GLY A 387 2.23 1.27 5.61
C GLY A 387 2.49 -0.18 5.24
N ALA A 388 1.50 -0.85 4.70
CA ALA A 388 1.61 -2.18 4.12
C ALA A 388 1.17 -2.16 2.65
N MET A 389 1.61 -3.15 1.86
CA MET A 389 0.94 -3.50 0.61
C MET A 389 -0.49 -3.87 0.96
N ASN A 390 -1.46 -3.03 0.59
CA ASN A 390 -2.81 -3.05 1.15
C ASN A 390 -3.70 -4.14 0.51
N TYR A 391 -3.30 -5.39 0.67
CA TYR A 391 -4.08 -6.52 0.17
C TYR A 391 -5.41 -6.63 0.91
N TYR A 392 -5.39 -6.74 2.25
CA TYR A 392 -6.59 -6.97 3.05
C TYR A 392 -7.56 -5.78 3.05
N GLY A 393 -7.05 -4.55 3.13
CA GLY A 393 -7.86 -3.35 3.24
C GLY A 393 -8.25 -2.72 1.89
N PHE A 394 -7.75 -3.25 0.75
CA PHE A 394 -8.08 -2.72 -0.57
C PHE A 394 -8.11 -3.77 -1.68
N ALA A 395 -7.01 -4.47 -1.96
CA ALA A 395 -6.93 -5.34 -3.14
C ALA A 395 -7.95 -6.49 -3.09
N HIS A 396 -8.05 -7.19 -1.95
CA HIS A 396 -8.97 -8.32 -1.79
C HIS A 396 -10.44 -7.89 -1.83
N PRO A 397 -10.89 -6.87 -1.07
CA PRO A 397 -12.28 -6.42 -1.18
C PRO A 397 -12.64 -5.91 -2.57
N VAL A 398 -11.76 -5.18 -3.26
CA VAL A 398 -12.01 -4.70 -4.63
C VAL A 398 -12.12 -5.87 -5.61
N ARG A 399 -11.23 -6.86 -5.50
CA ARG A 399 -11.29 -8.10 -6.29
C ARG A 399 -12.59 -8.86 -6.04
N ALA A 400 -12.96 -9.07 -4.77
CA ALA A 400 -14.18 -9.76 -4.39
C ALA A 400 -15.43 -9.04 -4.93
N PHE A 401 -15.48 -7.71 -4.83
CA PHE A 401 -16.65 -6.92 -5.23
C PHE A 401 -16.79 -6.79 -6.75
N ILE A 402 -15.68 -6.55 -7.49
CA ILE A 402 -15.71 -6.27 -8.93
C ILE A 402 -15.48 -7.54 -9.77
N ALA A 403 -14.44 -8.33 -9.44
CA ALA A 403 -14.07 -9.51 -10.19
C ALA A 403 -14.73 -10.80 -9.69
N ARG A 404 -15.42 -10.75 -8.54
CA ARG A 404 -16.11 -11.90 -7.94
C ARG A 404 -15.18 -13.07 -7.61
N GLN A 405 -13.96 -12.77 -7.18
CA GLN A 405 -12.96 -13.75 -6.76
C GLN A 405 -12.31 -13.33 -5.43
N ASP A 406 -12.07 -14.29 -4.56
CA ASP A 406 -11.37 -14.07 -3.29
C ASP A 406 -9.84 -14.11 -3.44
N ILE A 407 -9.11 -14.17 -2.30
CA ILE A 407 -7.65 -14.22 -2.28
C ILE A 407 -7.07 -15.47 -2.97
N MET A 408 -7.79 -16.59 -2.91
CA MET A 408 -7.40 -17.87 -3.54
C MET A 408 -7.97 -18.02 -4.94
N TYR A 409 -8.61 -16.98 -5.46
CA TYR A 409 -9.33 -16.93 -6.74
C TYR A 409 -10.58 -17.84 -6.80
N ASP A 410 -11.08 -18.24 -5.61
CA ASP A 410 -12.36 -18.93 -5.53
C ASP A 410 -13.52 -17.94 -5.74
N PRO A 411 -14.64 -18.41 -6.34
CA PRO A 411 -15.81 -17.57 -6.55
C PRO A 411 -16.38 -17.02 -5.22
N ILE A 412 -16.56 -15.71 -5.15
CA ILE A 412 -17.19 -15.02 -4.02
C ILE A 412 -18.21 -14.00 -4.53
N ASN A 413 -19.31 -13.84 -3.79
CA ASN A 413 -20.32 -12.84 -4.11
C ASN A 413 -20.64 -12.01 -2.87
N ILE A 414 -19.98 -10.86 -2.75
CA ILE A 414 -20.29 -9.84 -1.76
C ILE A 414 -21.06 -8.70 -2.41
N ASP A 415 -21.97 -8.10 -1.64
CA ASP A 415 -22.69 -6.90 -2.06
C ASP A 415 -21.96 -5.61 -1.62
N GLY A 416 -22.51 -4.45 -1.97
CA GLY A 416 -21.88 -3.18 -1.63
C GLY A 416 -21.87 -2.88 -0.15
N LEU A 417 -22.84 -3.42 0.63
CA LEU A 417 -22.88 -3.24 2.08
C LEU A 417 -21.77 -4.07 2.76
N GLU A 418 -21.59 -5.31 2.34
CA GLU A 418 -20.51 -6.19 2.81
C GLU A 418 -19.14 -5.65 2.39
N PHE A 419 -19.02 -5.17 1.16
CA PHE A 419 -17.83 -4.50 0.68
C PHE A 419 -17.45 -3.27 1.52
N LYS A 420 -18.43 -2.38 1.76
CA LYS A 420 -18.24 -1.21 2.63
C LYS A 420 -17.84 -1.61 4.04
N ALA A 421 -18.50 -2.61 4.63
CA ALA A 421 -18.18 -3.10 5.98
C ALA A 421 -16.74 -3.60 6.07
N TRP A 422 -16.27 -4.38 5.09
CA TRP A 422 -14.88 -4.85 5.03
C TRP A 422 -13.88 -3.69 4.99
N LEU A 423 -14.12 -2.71 4.10
CA LEU A 423 -13.25 -1.53 3.98
C LEU A 423 -13.23 -0.69 5.27
N ASP A 424 -14.37 -0.50 5.92
CA ASP A 424 -14.48 0.29 7.14
C ASP A 424 -13.81 -0.41 8.32
N GLU A 425 -13.97 -1.72 8.47
CA GLU A 425 -13.32 -2.51 9.51
C GLU A 425 -11.81 -2.49 9.36
N ALA A 426 -11.29 -2.70 8.15
CA ALA A 426 -9.86 -2.68 7.89
C ALA A 426 -9.23 -1.31 8.24
N ARG A 427 -9.89 -0.20 7.86
CA ARG A 427 -9.41 1.16 8.18
C ARG A 427 -9.51 1.47 9.67
N ALA A 428 -10.62 1.10 10.31
CA ALA A 428 -10.88 1.44 11.70
C ALA A 428 -9.85 0.86 12.68
N LYS A 429 -9.14 -0.20 12.28
CA LYS A 429 -8.17 -0.88 13.13
C LYS A 429 -6.79 -0.20 13.20
N ILE A 430 -6.52 0.78 12.34
CA ILE A 430 -5.21 1.45 12.25
C ILE A 430 -5.33 2.99 12.34
N PRO A 431 -4.28 3.70 12.80
CA PRO A 431 -4.26 5.15 12.83
C PRO A 431 -4.49 5.76 11.43
N PHE A 432 -5.13 6.93 11.37
CA PHE A 432 -5.46 7.58 10.10
C PHE A 432 -4.23 7.90 9.25
N SER A 433 -3.13 8.33 9.88
CA SER A 433 -1.86 8.57 9.17
C SER A 433 -1.34 7.32 8.47
N ASN A 434 -1.46 6.14 9.12
CA ASN A 434 -1.11 4.86 8.52
C ASN A 434 -2.11 4.44 7.42
N GLN A 435 -3.41 4.81 7.55
CA GLN A 435 -4.37 4.59 6.46
C GLN A 435 -3.96 5.31 5.17
N LEU A 436 -3.48 6.56 5.28
CA LEU A 436 -3.02 7.35 4.13
C LEU A 436 -1.76 6.78 3.47
N SER A 437 -0.95 6.08 4.25
CA SER A 437 0.33 5.50 3.80
C SER A 437 0.24 4.03 3.37
N GLN A 438 -0.97 3.42 3.37
CA GLN A 438 -1.17 2.08 2.78
C GLN A 438 -0.92 2.12 1.28
N LEU A 439 -0.19 1.15 0.74
CA LEU A 439 0.05 1.03 -0.69
C LEU A 439 -1.09 0.24 -1.35
N ASN A 440 -2.06 0.96 -1.91
CA ASN A 440 -3.20 0.36 -2.61
C ASN A 440 -2.79 -0.13 -3.99
N GLN A 441 -3.20 -1.35 -4.34
CA GLN A 441 -2.89 -1.97 -5.63
C GLN A 441 -4.04 -2.85 -6.10
N LEU A 442 -4.25 -2.97 -7.41
CA LEU A 442 -5.20 -3.91 -8.01
C LEU A 442 -4.53 -5.26 -8.27
N ASP A 443 -3.28 -5.20 -8.67
CA ASP A 443 -2.42 -6.33 -9.00
C ASP A 443 -0.96 -6.03 -8.61
N SER A 444 -0.13 -7.07 -8.58
CA SER A 444 1.30 -7.00 -8.28
C SER A 444 2.03 -8.16 -8.96
N HIS A 445 3.34 -8.28 -8.72
CA HIS A 445 4.14 -9.41 -9.19
C HIS A 445 3.74 -10.77 -8.56
N ASP A 446 2.94 -10.76 -7.49
CA ASP A 446 2.50 -11.98 -6.77
C ASP A 446 1.04 -12.37 -7.06
N THR A 447 0.32 -11.58 -7.85
CA THR A 447 -1.10 -11.80 -8.12
C THR A 447 -1.38 -11.84 -9.61
N ALA A 448 -2.48 -12.50 -10.00
CA ALA A 448 -2.97 -12.37 -11.37
C ALA A 448 -3.28 -10.91 -11.68
N ARG A 449 -3.09 -10.49 -12.92
CA ARG A 449 -3.40 -9.13 -13.36
C ARG A 449 -4.90 -8.88 -13.32
N PHE A 450 -5.28 -7.73 -12.78
CA PHE A 450 -6.70 -7.43 -12.54
C PHE A 450 -7.52 -7.39 -13.83
N ILE A 451 -6.93 -6.92 -14.92
CA ILE A 451 -7.56 -6.93 -16.24
C ILE A 451 -7.94 -8.36 -16.69
N THR A 452 -7.10 -9.35 -16.38
CA THR A 452 -7.37 -10.77 -16.67
C THR A 452 -8.54 -11.28 -15.84
N LEU A 453 -8.64 -10.88 -14.56
CA LEU A 453 -9.72 -11.29 -13.66
C LEU A 453 -11.10 -10.72 -14.04
N VAL A 454 -11.13 -9.64 -14.79
CA VAL A 454 -12.37 -9.02 -15.29
C VAL A 454 -12.59 -9.25 -16.79
N ASP A 455 -11.88 -10.22 -17.41
CA ASP A 455 -11.99 -10.59 -18.83
C ASP A 455 -11.81 -9.39 -19.79
N GLY A 456 -10.93 -8.45 -19.45
CA GLY A 456 -10.71 -7.24 -20.25
C GLY A 456 -11.88 -6.25 -20.28
N ASP A 457 -12.89 -6.40 -19.40
CA ASP A 457 -14.05 -5.49 -19.36
C ASP A 457 -13.61 -4.07 -18.95
N LYS A 458 -13.63 -3.16 -19.94
CA LYS A 458 -13.20 -1.76 -19.78
C LYS A 458 -14.01 -0.98 -18.74
N ARG A 459 -15.30 -1.29 -18.57
CA ARG A 459 -16.17 -0.62 -17.60
C ARG A 459 -15.80 -1.03 -16.17
N LYS A 460 -15.59 -2.33 -15.93
CA LYS A 460 -15.12 -2.83 -14.64
C LYS A 460 -13.72 -2.31 -14.31
N MET A 461 -12.80 -2.28 -15.27
CA MET A 461 -11.47 -1.68 -15.09
C MET A 461 -11.56 -0.20 -14.75
N ASN A 462 -12.41 0.56 -15.41
CA ASN A 462 -12.61 1.98 -15.08
C ASN A 462 -13.12 2.20 -13.66
N ILE A 463 -14.04 1.36 -13.19
CA ILE A 463 -14.53 1.38 -11.79
C ILE A 463 -13.39 1.01 -10.82
N ALA A 464 -12.61 -0.01 -11.12
CA ALA A 464 -11.47 -0.42 -10.29
C ALA A 464 -10.41 0.68 -10.20
N LEU A 465 -10.10 1.34 -11.30
CA LEU A 465 -9.18 2.50 -11.34
C LEU A 465 -9.74 3.71 -10.58
N ALA A 466 -11.06 3.96 -10.71
CA ALA A 466 -11.71 4.99 -9.89
C ALA A 466 -11.48 4.73 -8.40
N MET A 467 -11.67 3.49 -7.95
CA MET A 467 -11.42 3.12 -6.55
C MET A 467 -9.94 3.22 -6.18
N LEU A 468 -9.02 2.72 -7.02
CA LEU A 468 -7.58 2.80 -6.78
C LEU A 468 -7.11 4.25 -6.58
N MET A 469 -7.57 5.16 -7.42
CA MET A 469 -7.12 6.56 -7.41
C MET A 469 -7.84 7.44 -6.41
N THR A 470 -8.99 7.02 -5.90
CA THR A 470 -9.82 7.89 -5.04
C THR A 470 -10.00 7.36 -3.61
N TYR A 471 -9.79 6.07 -3.35
CA TYR A 471 -9.90 5.51 -2.00
C TYR A 471 -8.76 6.00 -1.09
N VAL A 472 -8.91 5.83 0.23
CA VAL A 472 -7.89 6.17 1.24
C VAL A 472 -6.67 5.28 1.06
N GLY A 473 -5.49 5.87 1.06
CA GLY A 473 -4.21 5.21 0.79
C GLY A 473 -3.53 5.78 -0.44
N THR A 474 -2.39 5.22 -0.79
CA THR A 474 -1.52 5.67 -1.89
C THR A 474 -1.56 4.64 -3.03
N PRO A 475 -1.93 5.04 -4.25
CA PRO A 475 -2.05 4.12 -5.37
C PRO A 475 -0.69 3.63 -5.88
N CYS A 476 -0.62 2.35 -6.23
CA CYS A 476 0.50 1.72 -6.93
C CYS A 476 0.00 1.03 -8.20
N LEU A 477 0.63 1.34 -9.31
CA LEU A 477 0.43 0.67 -10.59
C LEU A 477 1.50 -0.41 -10.75
N TYR A 478 1.11 -1.60 -11.13
CA TYR A 478 2.04 -2.65 -11.54
C TYR A 478 2.42 -2.45 -13.02
N TYR A 479 3.70 -2.56 -13.37
CA TYR A 479 4.16 -2.28 -14.74
C TYR A 479 3.34 -3.02 -15.80
N GLY A 480 2.99 -2.33 -16.87
CA GLY A 480 2.24 -2.86 -17.99
C GLY A 480 0.71 -2.86 -17.79
N SER A 481 0.19 -2.65 -16.58
CA SER A 481 -1.27 -2.55 -16.35
C SER A 481 -1.86 -1.37 -17.14
N GLU A 482 -1.10 -0.28 -17.28
CA GLU A 482 -1.52 0.92 -18.01
C GLU A 482 -1.60 0.74 -19.54
N VAL A 483 -1.04 -0.33 -20.06
CA VAL A 483 -1.18 -0.69 -21.49
C VAL A 483 -2.08 -1.91 -21.70
N GLY A 484 -2.67 -2.43 -20.62
CA GLY A 484 -3.58 -3.56 -20.66
C GLY A 484 -2.87 -4.91 -20.76
N LEU A 485 -1.66 -5.03 -20.21
CA LEU A 485 -0.93 -6.29 -20.16
C LEU A 485 -1.69 -7.31 -19.32
N GLU A 486 -2.07 -8.42 -19.93
CA GLU A 486 -2.72 -9.54 -19.29
C GLU A 486 -1.73 -10.52 -18.67
N GLY A 487 -2.20 -11.34 -17.74
CA GLY A 487 -1.43 -12.43 -17.14
C GLY A 487 -2.19 -13.10 -16.00
N GLY A 488 -2.09 -14.42 -15.94
CA GLY A 488 -2.63 -15.26 -14.87
C GLY A 488 -1.79 -15.20 -13.59
N LEU A 489 -1.79 -16.30 -12.85
CA LEU A 489 -0.96 -16.42 -11.64
C LEU A 489 0.53 -16.36 -11.99
N ASP A 490 1.33 -16.01 -10.97
CA ASP A 490 2.80 -16.07 -11.05
C ASP A 490 3.27 -17.43 -11.61
N PRO A 491 4.16 -17.45 -12.63
CA PRO A 491 4.88 -16.33 -13.22
C PRO A 491 4.25 -15.69 -14.47
N ASP A 492 3.05 -16.08 -14.90
CA ASP A 492 2.40 -15.57 -16.13
C ASP A 492 2.05 -14.06 -16.02
N ASN A 493 1.78 -13.55 -14.82
CA ASN A 493 1.60 -12.12 -14.55
C ASN A 493 2.86 -11.27 -14.80
N ARG A 494 4.05 -11.89 -14.97
CA ARG A 494 5.36 -11.27 -15.16
C ARG A 494 5.80 -11.28 -16.62
N ARG A 495 4.86 -11.10 -17.58
CA ARG A 495 5.17 -10.96 -19.00
C ARG A 495 5.94 -9.69 -19.28
N CYS A 496 6.71 -9.64 -20.39
CA CYS A 496 7.44 -8.46 -20.79
C CYS A 496 6.53 -7.28 -21.13
N PHE A 497 6.98 -6.07 -20.81
CA PHE A 497 6.27 -4.85 -21.20
C PHE A 497 6.22 -4.73 -22.74
N PRO A 498 5.04 -4.53 -23.34
CA PRO A 498 4.86 -4.51 -24.81
C PRO A 498 5.16 -3.12 -25.37
N TRP A 499 6.44 -2.71 -25.37
CA TRP A 499 6.87 -1.36 -25.81
C TRP A 499 6.43 -0.99 -27.23
N ASN A 500 6.25 -1.97 -28.11
CA ASN A 500 5.84 -1.76 -29.51
C ASN A 500 4.35 -1.44 -29.64
N GLU A 501 3.55 -1.65 -28.61
CA GLU A 501 2.08 -1.58 -28.64
C GLU A 501 1.52 -0.38 -27.90
N ILE A 502 2.38 0.49 -27.33
CA ILE A 502 1.96 1.62 -26.51
C ILE A 502 1.02 2.56 -27.27
N GLU A 503 1.37 2.92 -28.51
CA GLU A 503 0.59 3.86 -29.33
C GLU A 503 -0.80 3.32 -29.70
N SER A 504 -0.92 2.00 -29.76
CA SER A 504 -2.20 1.32 -30.05
C SER A 504 -3.03 0.99 -28.81
N SER A 505 -2.47 1.21 -27.60
CA SER A 505 -3.15 0.88 -26.35
C SER A 505 -4.38 1.77 -26.12
N GLN A 506 -5.53 1.13 -25.97
CA GLN A 506 -6.77 1.79 -25.57
C GLN A 506 -6.83 2.13 -24.06
N TRP A 507 -5.84 1.70 -23.29
CA TRP A 507 -5.80 1.80 -21.82
C TRP A 507 -4.99 2.98 -21.33
N LEU A 508 -3.89 3.33 -22.02
CA LEU A 508 -2.94 4.34 -21.56
C LEU A 508 -3.59 5.68 -21.24
N SER A 509 -4.45 6.17 -22.12
CA SER A 509 -5.16 7.45 -21.91
C SER A 509 -6.08 7.43 -20.68
N LEU A 510 -6.71 6.27 -20.41
CA LEU A 510 -7.54 6.07 -19.22
C LEU A 510 -6.71 6.17 -17.94
N TYR A 511 -5.57 5.48 -17.88
CA TYR A 511 -4.68 5.54 -16.73
C TYR A 511 -4.11 6.95 -16.52
N GLN A 512 -3.67 7.61 -17.58
CA GLN A 512 -3.19 9.02 -17.52
C GLN A 512 -4.26 9.97 -16.99
N GLN A 513 -5.53 9.81 -17.39
CA GLN A 513 -6.64 10.61 -16.88
C GLN A 513 -6.81 10.42 -15.36
N TRP A 514 -6.85 9.18 -14.87
CA TRP A 514 -7.02 8.88 -13.46
C TRP A 514 -5.84 9.36 -12.61
N VAL A 515 -4.61 9.14 -13.07
CA VAL A 515 -3.39 9.65 -12.40
C VAL A 515 -3.41 11.17 -12.32
N LYS A 516 -3.80 11.87 -13.39
CA LYS A 516 -3.95 13.33 -13.42
C LYS A 516 -4.96 13.81 -12.39
N ILE A 517 -6.14 13.16 -12.31
CA ILE A 517 -7.19 13.49 -11.33
C ILE A 517 -6.64 13.36 -9.92
N ARG A 518 -6.00 12.24 -9.59
CA ARG A 518 -5.38 12.00 -8.27
C ARG A 518 -4.40 13.11 -7.89
N LYS A 519 -3.50 13.47 -8.79
CA LYS A 519 -2.46 14.49 -8.55
C LYS A 519 -3.03 15.90 -8.38
N GLN A 520 -4.12 16.22 -9.05
CA GLN A 520 -4.74 17.56 -9.01
C GLN A 520 -5.70 17.78 -7.85
N CYS A 521 -6.11 16.72 -7.15
CA CYS A 521 -7.12 16.78 -6.10
C CYS A 521 -6.53 16.42 -4.73
N LYS A 522 -6.16 17.42 -3.94
CA LYS A 522 -5.63 17.24 -2.58
C LYS A 522 -6.54 16.39 -1.66
N PRO A 523 -7.89 16.52 -1.71
CA PRO A 523 -8.76 15.63 -0.94
C PRO A 523 -8.54 14.15 -1.24
N LEU A 524 -8.19 13.77 -2.47
CA LEU A 524 -7.89 12.37 -2.80
C LEU A 524 -6.59 11.87 -2.17
N GLN A 525 -5.63 12.76 -1.93
CA GLN A 525 -4.33 12.43 -1.33
C GLN A 525 -4.41 12.30 0.20
N SER A 526 -4.97 13.30 0.88
CA SER A 526 -4.92 13.43 2.34
C SER A 526 -6.27 13.63 3.03
N GLY A 527 -7.38 13.64 2.28
CA GLY A 527 -8.72 13.80 2.86
C GLY A 527 -9.21 12.54 3.58
N CYS A 528 -10.09 12.70 4.55
CA CYS A 528 -10.83 11.59 5.14
C CYS A 528 -11.93 11.11 4.17
N ILE A 529 -12.45 9.91 4.44
CA ILE A 529 -13.57 9.35 3.67
C ILE A 529 -14.88 9.50 4.45
N GLN A 530 -15.95 9.85 3.74
CA GLN A 530 -17.32 9.91 4.25
C GLN A 530 -18.26 9.23 3.28
N TRP A 531 -18.95 8.18 3.72
CA TRP A 531 -19.96 7.52 2.90
C TRP A 531 -21.21 8.37 2.79
N LEU A 532 -21.73 8.54 1.58
CA LEU A 532 -22.95 9.28 1.27
C LEU A 532 -24.10 8.36 0.85
N HIS A 533 -23.78 7.25 0.17
CA HIS A 533 -24.75 6.27 -0.29
C HIS A 533 -24.10 4.89 -0.38
N CYS A 534 -24.85 3.85 -0.01
CA CYS A 534 -24.43 2.47 -0.17
C CYS A 534 -25.64 1.55 -0.28
N THR A 535 -25.69 0.78 -1.36
CA THR A 535 -26.62 -0.31 -1.61
C THR A 535 -25.90 -1.52 -2.15
N ASN A 536 -26.58 -2.58 -2.54
CA ASN A 536 -25.94 -3.81 -3.03
C ASN A 536 -24.96 -3.59 -4.20
N ASN A 537 -25.25 -2.64 -5.10
CA ASN A 537 -24.42 -2.41 -6.30
C ASN A 537 -24.09 -0.93 -6.55
N GLN A 538 -24.49 -0.03 -5.64
CA GLN A 538 -24.30 1.41 -5.79
C GLN A 538 -23.55 1.95 -4.57
N LEU A 539 -22.53 2.73 -4.82
CA LEU A 539 -21.69 3.33 -3.81
C LEU A 539 -21.54 4.82 -4.10
N ALA A 540 -21.59 5.66 -3.06
CA ALA A 540 -21.07 6.99 -3.15
C ALA A 540 -20.34 7.37 -1.86
N TYR A 541 -19.15 7.94 -2.02
CA TYR A 541 -18.36 8.47 -0.91
C TYR A 541 -17.71 9.78 -1.29
N ALA A 542 -17.46 10.60 -0.30
CA ALA A 542 -16.66 11.81 -0.45
C ALA A 542 -15.27 11.64 0.19
N ARG A 543 -14.26 12.20 -0.44
CA ARG A 543 -12.96 12.49 0.17
C ARG A 543 -12.95 13.97 0.54
N VAL A 544 -12.85 14.27 1.83
CA VAL A 544 -13.03 15.62 2.37
C VAL A 544 -11.73 16.10 3.02
N LEU A 545 -11.30 17.31 2.67
CA LEU A 545 -10.14 17.99 3.23
C LEU A 545 -10.46 19.49 3.39
N GLY A 546 -10.65 19.92 4.63
CA GLY A 546 -11.01 21.31 4.93
C GLY A 546 -12.33 21.71 4.25
N ARG A 547 -12.26 22.63 3.32
CA ARG A 547 -13.41 23.15 2.56
C ARG A 547 -13.57 22.53 1.17
N GLU A 548 -12.71 21.59 0.79
CA GLU A 548 -12.76 20.90 -0.49
C GLU A 548 -13.22 19.46 -0.32
N ALA A 549 -13.97 18.96 -1.30
CA ALA A 549 -14.31 17.55 -1.38
C ALA A 549 -14.27 17.03 -2.81
N VAL A 550 -14.03 15.72 -2.94
CA VAL A 550 -14.27 14.98 -4.19
C VAL A 550 -15.30 13.90 -3.89
N VAL A 551 -16.43 13.96 -4.55
CA VAL A 551 -17.51 12.95 -4.46
C VAL A 551 -17.32 11.93 -5.56
N VAL A 552 -17.27 10.66 -5.18
CA VAL A 552 -17.10 9.51 -6.07
C VAL A 552 -18.41 8.72 -6.05
N MET A 553 -18.96 8.45 -7.20
CA MET A 553 -20.19 7.67 -7.39
C MET A 553 -19.90 6.48 -8.27
N ILE A 554 -20.37 5.31 -7.88
CA ILE A 554 -20.15 4.04 -8.59
C ILE A 554 -21.48 3.30 -8.71
N ASN A 555 -21.79 2.87 -9.91
CA ASN A 555 -22.83 1.90 -10.22
C ASN A 555 -22.22 0.64 -10.82
N LEU A 556 -22.17 -0.46 -10.08
CA LEU A 556 -21.66 -1.74 -10.57
C LEU A 556 -22.77 -2.61 -11.20
N SER A 557 -24.04 -2.21 -11.10
CA SER A 557 -25.14 -2.97 -11.69
C SER A 557 -25.12 -2.94 -13.23
N GLY A 558 -25.72 -3.94 -13.86
CA GLY A 558 -25.92 -3.97 -15.31
C GLY A 558 -27.03 -3.05 -15.83
N ASN A 559 -27.65 -2.24 -14.96
CA ASN A 559 -28.75 -1.35 -15.30
C ASN A 559 -28.43 0.11 -14.93
N GLU A 560 -29.10 1.02 -15.59
CA GLU A 560 -29.13 2.44 -15.18
C GLU A 560 -29.81 2.56 -13.81
N CYS A 561 -29.39 3.54 -13.03
CA CYS A 561 -29.97 3.83 -11.71
C CYS A 561 -29.90 5.32 -11.39
N SER A 562 -30.58 5.73 -10.31
CA SER A 562 -30.41 7.03 -9.71
C SER A 562 -29.84 6.88 -8.30
N ILE A 563 -28.86 7.69 -7.96
CA ILE A 563 -28.24 7.75 -6.62
C ILE A 563 -28.64 9.06 -5.97
N ASP A 564 -29.27 9.00 -4.80
CA ASP A 564 -29.61 10.16 -3.99
C ASP A 564 -28.47 10.48 -3.02
N LEU A 565 -27.91 11.67 -3.13
CA LEU A 565 -26.77 12.12 -2.33
C LEU A 565 -27.21 13.17 -1.30
N PRO A 566 -27.08 12.90 0.01
CA PRO A 566 -27.32 13.85 1.08
C PRO A 566 -26.12 14.81 1.23
N MET A 567 -25.94 15.73 0.28
CA MET A 567 -24.76 16.60 0.19
C MET A 567 -24.59 17.52 1.40
N TRP A 568 -25.70 17.85 2.12
CA TRP A 568 -25.69 18.60 3.37
C TRP A 568 -24.78 17.95 4.45
N GLN A 569 -24.64 16.62 4.41
CA GLN A 569 -23.80 15.86 5.36
C GLN A 569 -22.31 16.20 5.24
N LEU A 570 -21.87 16.82 4.16
CA LEU A 570 -20.48 17.25 4.03
C LEU A 570 -20.18 18.47 4.90
N GLY A 571 -21.21 19.27 5.26
CA GLY A 571 -21.05 20.47 6.05
C GLY A 571 -20.19 21.52 5.33
N LEU A 572 -20.28 21.58 4.01
CA LEU A 572 -19.52 22.51 3.17
C LEU A 572 -20.45 23.58 2.59
N GLU A 573 -19.97 24.82 2.56
CA GLU A 573 -20.56 25.89 1.74
C GLU A 573 -19.94 25.79 0.35
N VAL A 574 -20.66 25.16 -0.57
CA VAL A 574 -20.15 24.90 -1.94
C VAL A 574 -20.61 25.99 -2.88
N SER A 575 -19.66 26.62 -3.55
CA SER A 575 -19.93 27.63 -4.59
C SER A 575 -19.97 27.01 -5.99
N GLN A 576 -19.32 25.86 -6.19
CA GLN A 576 -19.18 25.23 -7.51
C GLN A 576 -19.03 23.71 -7.41
N VAL A 577 -19.73 22.99 -8.28
CA VAL A 577 -19.57 21.55 -8.52
C VAL A 577 -19.06 21.34 -9.94
N ILE A 578 -17.92 20.67 -10.06
CA ILE A 578 -17.23 20.42 -11.34
C ILE A 578 -17.12 18.91 -11.56
N SER A 579 -17.61 18.39 -12.69
CA SER A 579 -17.30 17.02 -13.12
C SER A 579 -15.82 16.89 -13.46
N LEU A 580 -15.17 15.82 -13.00
CA LEU A 580 -13.75 15.56 -13.28
C LEU A 580 -13.53 14.59 -14.45
N LEU A 581 -14.59 13.90 -14.89
CA LEU A 581 -14.53 12.98 -16.01
C LEU A 581 -15.12 13.59 -17.30
N ASP A 582 -16.11 14.48 -17.15
CA ASP A 582 -16.80 15.13 -18.26
C ASP A 582 -16.81 16.65 -18.03
N ASP A 583 -16.13 17.43 -18.86
CA ASP A 583 -15.95 18.89 -18.71
C ASP A 583 -17.25 19.72 -18.79
N THR A 584 -18.41 19.10 -18.96
CA THR A 584 -19.66 19.78 -19.33
C THR A 584 -20.73 19.82 -18.24
N GLU A 585 -20.58 19.10 -17.15
CA GLU A 585 -21.61 19.00 -16.11
C GLU A 585 -21.38 20.06 -15.01
N GLN A 586 -22.14 21.16 -15.02
CA GLN A 586 -22.33 22.03 -13.86
C GLN A 586 -23.61 21.62 -13.16
N VAL A 587 -23.53 21.33 -11.87
CA VAL A 587 -24.69 20.91 -11.07
C VAL A 587 -24.99 21.97 -10.02
N ASP A 588 -26.25 22.40 -9.95
CA ASP A 588 -26.71 23.26 -8.86
C ASP A 588 -26.73 22.47 -7.54
N TYR A 589 -25.97 22.95 -6.59
CA TYR A 589 -25.87 22.35 -5.26
C TYR A 589 -27.03 22.84 -4.36
N LYS A 590 -27.89 21.91 -3.92
CA LYS A 590 -28.88 22.17 -2.85
C LYS A 590 -29.12 20.89 -2.06
N GLY A 591 -28.61 20.83 -0.82
CA GLY A 591 -28.97 19.83 0.22
C GLY A 591 -28.98 18.36 -0.20
N HIS A 592 -29.86 17.97 -1.10
CA HIS A 592 -29.98 16.63 -1.72
C HIS A 592 -29.88 16.74 -3.24
N ILE A 593 -29.15 15.81 -3.86
CA ILE A 593 -29.02 15.73 -5.32
C ILE A 593 -29.25 14.29 -5.77
N SER A 594 -30.16 14.09 -6.74
CA SER A 594 -30.33 12.81 -7.43
C SER A 594 -29.47 12.78 -8.70
N VAL A 595 -28.61 11.77 -8.82
CA VAL A 595 -27.67 11.62 -9.92
C VAL A 595 -27.99 10.37 -10.73
N ASN A 596 -28.27 10.55 -12.01
CA ASN A 596 -28.45 9.43 -12.93
C ASN A 596 -27.09 8.80 -13.28
N MET A 597 -27.00 7.49 -13.13
CA MET A 597 -25.82 6.68 -13.41
C MET A 597 -26.12 5.65 -14.49
N SER A 598 -25.28 5.60 -15.50
CA SER A 598 -25.35 4.52 -16.48
C SER A 598 -24.97 3.16 -15.86
N ALA A 599 -25.30 2.07 -16.53
CA ALA A 599 -24.88 0.73 -16.14
C ALA A 599 -23.34 0.62 -16.10
N GLN A 600 -22.80 0.02 -15.06
CA GLN A 600 -21.37 -0.21 -14.86
C GLN A 600 -20.54 1.04 -15.13
N SER A 601 -20.79 2.11 -14.37
CA SER A 601 -20.15 3.41 -14.57
C SER A 601 -19.71 4.04 -13.24
N CYS A 602 -18.85 5.06 -13.36
CA CYS A 602 -18.49 5.94 -12.25
C CYS A 602 -18.58 7.40 -12.67
N LYS A 603 -18.85 8.27 -11.69
CA LYS A 603 -18.81 9.73 -11.83
C LYS A 603 -17.99 10.34 -10.70
N LEU A 604 -17.32 11.44 -10.98
CA LEU A 604 -16.55 12.19 -10.01
C LEU A 604 -16.88 13.67 -10.06
N TRP A 605 -17.15 14.23 -8.89
CA TRP A 605 -17.38 15.65 -8.74
C TRP A 605 -16.41 16.27 -7.76
N ARG A 606 -15.80 17.40 -8.13
CA ARG A 606 -15.04 18.25 -7.23
C ARG A 606 -15.92 19.39 -6.75
N LEU A 607 -15.95 19.58 -5.44
CA LEU A 607 -16.65 20.65 -4.76
C LEU A 607 -15.63 21.69 -4.27
N LYS A 608 -15.90 22.96 -4.57
CA LYS A 608 -15.08 24.10 -4.14
C LYS A 608 -15.94 25.21 -3.54
#